data_76931c2385ea5656e10a85e0d5265746
#
_entry.id   76931c2385ea5656e10a85e0d5265746
#
_cell.length_a   1.000
_cell.length_b   1.000
_cell.length_c   1.000
_cell.angle_alpha   90.00
_cell.angle_beta   90.00
_cell.angle_gamma   90.00
#
_symmetry.space_group_name_H-M   'P 1'
#
loop_
_entity.id
_entity.type
_entity.pdbx_description
1 polymer ?
#
loop_
_entity_poly.entity_id
_entity_poly.type
_entity_poly.pdbx_seq_one_letter_code
_entity_poly.pdbx_strand_id
1 'polypeptide(L)'
;MSRVHWMLLGALLAGVLLAGSALAAEEAGKGEGGKAKWRDSFPVDKANLADSGKSPFFILEPGYRLVLEDGKDTLIITVLDDTKVVDGVKTRVVEERETKGGRLAEVSRNYFAIDKTTGDVYYFGEDVDVYDKDSKVQNHEGGWRAGVDGAKFGLLMPGQPKVGDRYYQEMAPKVAMDHAEVVSITEEFKVPAGTFKNCLRTRESSALESGSEDKLFAPGVGLLKDGGFLLAKVEKPKP
;
A
#
# COMPACT_ATOMS: atom_id res chain seq x y z
N MET A 1 14.60 -17.96 -8.53
CA MET A 1 14.17 -16.74 -9.23
C MET A 1 13.11 -16.12 -8.35
N SER A 2 13.52 -15.14 -7.56
CA SER A 2 12.67 -14.48 -6.56
C SER A 2 11.69 -13.57 -7.29
N ARG A 3 10.40 -13.88 -7.23
CA ARG A 3 9.34 -12.95 -7.58
C ARG A 3 8.88 -12.33 -6.25
N VAL A 4 9.39 -11.15 -5.95
CA VAL A 4 8.90 -10.38 -4.82
C VAL A 4 7.54 -9.81 -5.18
N HIS A 5 6.58 -10.06 -4.32
CA HIS A 5 5.24 -9.50 -4.45
C HIS A 5 5.31 -8.04 -3.97
N TRP A 6 5.24 -7.14 -4.93
CA TRP A 6 4.76 -5.81 -4.59
C TRP A 6 3.33 -5.98 -4.07
N MET A 7 3.01 -5.40 -2.95
CA MET A 7 1.60 -5.13 -2.67
C MET A 7 1.07 -4.36 -3.86
N LEU A 8 0.33 -5.08 -4.72
CA LEU A 8 -0.31 -4.61 -5.94
C LEU A 8 0.63 -4.46 -7.13
N LEU A 9 0.53 -5.43 -7.97
CA LEU A 9 1.26 -5.71 -9.18
C LEU A 9 1.40 -4.56 -10.16
N GLY A 10 2.64 -4.28 -10.53
CA GLY A 10 2.97 -3.62 -11.78
C GLY A 10 3.01 -4.62 -12.94
N ALA A 11 2.40 -4.26 -14.06
CA ALA A 11 2.36 -5.04 -15.29
C ALA A 11 3.77 -5.33 -15.84
N LEU A 12 3.99 -6.58 -16.27
CA LEU A 12 5.11 -7.01 -17.10
C LEU A 12 5.12 -6.23 -18.42
N LEU A 13 6.03 -5.28 -18.58
CA LEU A 13 6.40 -4.70 -19.86
C LEU A 13 7.65 -5.41 -20.39
N ALA A 14 7.47 -6.17 -21.45
CA ALA A 14 8.56 -6.72 -22.25
C ALA A 14 9.36 -5.59 -22.89
N GLY A 15 10.61 -5.41 -22.46
CA GLY A 15 11.50 -4.39 -22.99
C GLY A 15 12.02 -4.76 -24.37
N VAL A 16 11.85 -3.85 -25.32
CA VAL A 16 12.64 -3.79 -26.57
C VAL A 16 13.83 -2.89 -26.32
N LEU A 17 15.02 -3.47 -26.40
CA LEU A 17 16.29 -2.77 -26.41
C LEU A 17 16.44 -1.95 -27.71
N LEU A 18 16.54 -0.64 -27.61
CA LEU A 18 17.13 0.23 -28.63
C LEU A 18 18.30 0.98 -28.03
N ALA A 19 19.48 0.67 -28.53
CA ALA A 19 20.71 1.35 -28.24
C ALA A 19 20.71 2.74 -28.93
N GLY A 20 20.99 3.79 -28.18
CA GLY A 20 21.17 5.15 -28.69
C GLY A 20 22.18 5.90 -27.84
N SER A 21 23.20 6.38 -28.51
CA SER A 21 24.48 6.91 -28.05
C SER A 21 24.40 8.16 -27.17
N ALA A 22 25.43 8.30 -26.33
CA ALA A 22 25.75 9.38 -25.43
C ALA A 22 25.87 10.75 -26.09
N LEU A 23 25.42 11.78 -25.40
CA LEU A 23 26.01 13.11 -25.39
C LEU A 23 25.98 13.67 -23.98
N ALA A 24 27.16 13.82 -23.41
CA ALA A 24 27.36 14.46 -22.13
C ALA A 24 27.08 15.98 -22.26
N ALA A 25 26.25 16.49 -21.37
CA ALA A 25 26.21 17.90 -21.04
C ALA A 25 26.38 18.04 -19.53
N GLU A 26 27.54 18.60 -19.19
CA GLU A 26 27.96 19.03 -17.86
C GLU A 26 27.11 20.26 -17.48
N GLU A 27 26.24 20.12 -16.46
CA GLU A 27 25.72 21.31 -15.78
C GLU A 27 26.08 21.26 -14.29
N ALA A 28 26.78 22.34 -13.93
CA ALA A 28 27.33 22.60 -12.62
C ALA A 28 26.25 22.83 -11.55
N GLY A 29 26.44 22.18 -10.41
CA GLY A 29 26.22 22.71 -9.06
C GLY A 29 24.90 23.41 -8.74
N LYS A 30 23.90 22.67 -8.25
CA LYS A 30 22.95 23.16 -7.23
C LYS A 30 22.90 22.16 -6.09
N GLY A 31 23.07 22.69 -4.88
CA GLY A 31 23.29 21.96 -3.65
C GLY A 31 22.35 20.77 -3.46
N GLU A 32 22.91 19.63 -3.12
CA GLU A 32 22.22 18.50 -2.55
C GLU A 32 21.62 18.89 -1.19
N GLY A 33 20.41 19.40 -1.20
CA GLY A 33 19.54 19.32 -0.05
C GLY A 33 19.30 17.81 0.20
N GLY A 34 20.01 17.21 1.16
CA GLY A 34 19.95 15.80 1.45
C GLY A 34 18.50 15.38 1.63
N LYS A 35 18.02 14.42 0.81
CA LYS A 35 16.68 13.82 0.96
C LYS A 35 16.55 13.34 2.41
N ALA A 36 15.43 13.65 3.04
CA ALA A 36 15.15 13.20 4.40
C ALA A 36 15.36 11.68 4.51
N LYS A 37 15.97 11.23 5.61
CA LYS A 37 16.19 9.80 5.87
C LYS A 37 14.84 9.10 5.99
N TRP A 38 14.74 7.86 5.51
CA TRP A 38 13.59 7.01 5.72
C TRP A 38 13.35 6.76 7.20
N ARG A 39 12.14 7.04 7.68
CA ARG A 39 11.74 6.75 9.05
C ARG A 39 11.43 5.26 9.18
N ASP A 40 12.20 4.57 10.02
CA ASP A 40 12.18 3.12 10.26
C ASP A 40 11.88 2.77 11.74
N SER A 41 11.43 3.75 12.50
CA SER A 41 11.07 3.60 13.90
C SER A 41 9.87 4.47 14.24
N PHE A 42 8.91 3.87 14.92
CA PHE A 42 7.64 4.50 15.26
C PHE A 42 7.40 4.29 16.76
N PRO A 43 7.66 5.34 17.60
CA PRO A 43 7.37 5.29 19.03
C PRO A 43 5.85 5.37 19.24
N VAL A 44 5.19 4.22 19.31
CA VAL A 44 3.74 4.10 19.43
C VAL A 44 3.40 3.50 20.79
N ASP A 45 2.48 4.12 21.50
CA ASP A 45 1.80 3.47 22.62
C ASP A 45 0.76 2.48 22.06
N LYS A 46 1.07 1.19 22.14
CA LYS A 46 0.17 0.14 21.65
C LYS A 46 -1.22 0.17 22.27
N ALA A 47 -1.37 0.67 23.49
CA ALA A 47 -2.68 0.83 24.13
C ALA A 47 -3.56 1.91 23.48
N ASN A 48 -2.93 2.83 22.73
CA ASN A 48 -3.63 3.86 21.97
C ASN A 48 -4.08 3.40 20.56
N LEU A 49 -3.67 2.20 20.14
CA LEU A 49 -4.08 1.65 18.87
C LEU A 49 -5.48 1.02 18.95
N ALA A 50 -6.26 1.19 17.89
CA ALA A 50 -7.59 0.61 17.72
C ALA A 50 -7.66 -0.19 16.41
N ASP A 51 -8.49 -1.22 16.42
CA ASP A 51 -8.80 -2.05 15.25
C ASP A 51 -9.92 -1.46 14.38
N SER A 52 -10.33 -0.21 14.62
CA SER A 52 -11.36 0.47 13.84
C SER A 52 -11.20 1.98 13.97
N GLY A 53 -11.52 2.71 12.91
CA GLY A 53 -11.47 4.18 12.89
C GLY A 53 -11.35 4.74 11.48
N LYS A 54 -11.13 6.06 11.41
CA LYS A 54 -10.91 6.78 10.15
C LYS A 54 -9.66 7.63 10.24
N SER A 55 -8.79 7.46 9.26
CA SER A 55 -7.75 8.42 8.91
C SER A 55 -8.23 9.25 7.72
N PRO A 56 -7.70 10.43 7.46
CA PRO A 56 -8.11 11.23 6.30
C PRO A 56 -8.06 10.46 4.97
N PHE A 57 -7.06 9.57 4.79
CA PHE A 57 -6.83 8.83 3.56
C PHE A 57 -6.98 7.31 3.70
N PHE A 58 -7.48 6.82 4.84
CA PHE A 58 -7.66 5.40 5.09
C PHE A 58 -8.86 5.15 6.01
N ILE A 59 -9.83 4.35 5.55
CA ILE A 59 -11.04 4.01 6.31
C ILE A 59 -10.91 2.59 6.83
N LEU A 60 -10.81 2.42 8.15
CA LEU A 60 -10.69 1.13 8.83
C LEU A 60 -12.00 0.79 9.57
N GLU A 61 -13.13 0.90 8.86
CA GLU A 61 -14.45 0.55 9.39
C GLU A 61 -14.95 -0.75 8.78
N PRO A 62 -15.34 -1.76 9.59
CA PRO A 62 -15.88 -3.01 9.09
C PRO A 62 -17.01 -2.81 8.08
N GLY A 63 -16.97 -3.58 6.98
CA GLY A 63 -17.91 -3.47 5.87
C GLY A 63 -17.59 -2.37 4.85
N TYR A 64 -16.58 -1.53 5.09
CA TYR A 64 -16.10 -0.59 4.07
C TYR A 64 -15.39 -1.34 2.96
N ARG A 65 -15.69 -0.99 1.70
CA ARG A 65 -15.15 -1.70 0.55
C ARG A 65 -14.87 -0.76 -0.61
N LEU A 66 -13.70 -0.98 -1.24
CA LEU A 66 -13.29 -0.34 -2.48
C LEU A 66 -13.23 -1.39 -3.59
N VAL A 67 -13.68 -1.03 -4.78
CA VAL A 67 -13.54 -1.83 -6.00
C VAL A 67 -12.75 -1.01 -7.00
N LEU A 68 -11.57 -1.49 -7.37
CA LEU A 68 -10.72 -0.89 -8.38
C LEU A 68 -10.67 -1.82 -9.60
N GLU A 69 -10.56 -1.24 -10.79
CA GLU A 69 -10.57 -1.96 -12.06
C GLU A 69 -9.43 -1.50 -12.96
N ASP A 70 -8.85 -2.47 -13.69
CA ASP A 70 -7.93 -2.26 -14.80
C ASP A 70 -8.31 -3.19 -15.96
N GLY A 71 -9.10 -2.68 -16.90
CA GLY A 71 -9.65 -3.45 -18.00
C GLY A 71 -10.53 -4.61 -17.55
N LYS A 72 -10.00 -5.84 -17.54
CA LYS A 72 -10.69 -7.05 -17.05
C LYS A 72 -10.23 -7.50 -15.67
N ASP A 73 -9.24 -6.83 -15.14
CA ASP A 73 -8.65 -7.13 -13.84
C ASP A 73 -9.36 -6.33 -12.75
N THR A 74 -9.51 -6.91 -11.58
CA THR A 74 -10.14 -6.23 -10.44
C THR A 74 -9.30 -6.40 -9.20
N LEU A 75 -9.28 -5.33 -8.40
CA LEU A 75 -8.78 -5.33 -7.04
C LEU A 75 -9.92 -4.93 -6.11
N ILE A 76 -10.28 -5.81 -5.20
CA ILE A 76 -11.35 -5.57 -4.22
C ILE A 76 -10.72 -5.53 -2.84
N ILE A 77 -10.81 -4.37 -2.18
CA ILE A 77 -10.31 -4.13 -0.83
C ILE A 77 -11.51 -4.10 0.10
N THR A 78 -11.55 -4.96 1.11
CA THR A 78 -12.68 -5.08 2.05
C THR A 78 -12.18 -5.05 3.49
N VAL A 79 -12.67 -4.14 4.29
CA VAL A 79 -12.48 -4.14 5.74
C VAL A 79 -13.42 -5.19 6.34
N LEU A 80 -12.86 -6.29 6.81
CA LEU A 80 -13.66 -7.40 7.38
C LEU A 80 -14.06 -7.10 8.83
N ASP A 81 -15.05 -7.84 9.35
CA ASP A 81 -15.37 -7.86 10.79
C ASP A 81 -14.30 -8.59 11.61
N ASP A 82 -13.47 -9.38 10.95
CA ASP A 82 -12.42 -10.17 11.57
C ASP A 82 -11.30 -9.30 12.14
N THR A 83 -10.74 -9.78 13.25
CA THR A 83 -9.57 -9.17 13.90
C THR A 83 -8.51 -10.22 14.17
N LYS A 84 -7.25 -9.79 14.24
CA LYS A 84 -6.10 -10.63 14.63
C LYS A 84 -5.23 -9.91 15.64
N VAL A 85 -4.72 -10.66 16.61
CA VAL A 85 -3.69 -10.11 17.51
C VAL A 85 -2.33 -10.37 16.88
N VAL A 86 -1.59 -9.29 16.58
CA VAL A 86 -0.22 -9.34 16.04
C VAL A 86 0.66 -8.45 16.89
N ASP A 87 1.80 -8.97 17.34
CA ASP A 87 2.77 -8.26 18.21
C ASP A 87 2.09 -7.56 19.42
N GLY A 88 1.09 -8.26 20.03
CA GLY A 88 0.34 -7.76 21.18
C GLY A 88 -0.71 -6.69 20.87
N VAL A 89 -0.93 -6.35 19.60
CA VAL A 89 -1.94 -5.38 19.14
C VAL A 89 -3.12 -6.10 18.50
N LYS A 90 -4.35 -5.73 18.88
CA LYS A 90 -5.55 -6.17 18.18
C LYS A 90 -5.68 -5.36 16.90
N THR A 91 -5.48 -6.01 15.76
CA THR A 91 -5.56 -5.42 14.43
C THR A 91 -6.87 -5.77 13.72
N ARG A 92 -7.29 -4.95 12.77
CA ARG A 92 -8.37 -5.24 11.83
C ARG A 92 -7.82 -6.00 10.63
N VAL A 93 -8.57 -6.99 10.15
CA VAL A 93 -8.27 -7.67 8.90
C VAL A 93 -8.86 -6.88 7.73
N VAL A 94 -8.01 -6.49 6.80
CA VAL A 94 -8.42 -5.93 5.51
C VAL A 94 -8.05 -6.94 4.43
N GLU A 95 -9.06 -7.49 3.78
CA GLU A 95 -8.85 -8.45 2.69
C GLU A 95 -8.74 -7.70 1.36
N GLU A 96 -7.72 -8.02 0.61
CA GLU A 96 -7.55 -7.61 -0.78
C GLU A 96 -7.63 -8.85 -1.67
N ARG A 97 -8.49 -8.76 -2.69
CA ARG A 97 -8.73 -9.84 -3.65
C ARG A 97 -8.43 -9.33 -5.04
N GLU A 98 -7.40 -9.87 -5.65
CA GLU A 98 -7.02 -9.54 -7.02
C GLU A 98 -7.47 -10.62 -8.00
N THR A 99 -8.05 -10.17 -9.12
CA THR A 99 -8.32 -11.05 -10.27
C THR A 99 -7.54 -10.59 -11.48
N LYS A 100 -7.08 -11.55 -12.29
CA LYS A 100 -6.43 -11.31 -13.59
C LYS A 100 -7.17 -12.04 -14.68
N GLY A 101 -7.66 -11.28 -15.67
CA GLY A 101 -8.49 -11.85 -16.74
C GLY A 101 -9.76 -12.53 -16.21
N GLY A 102 -10.32 -12.02 -15.11
CA GLY A 102 -11.52 -12.58 -14.46
C GLY A 102 -11.26 -13.82 -13.58
N ARG A 103 -10.00 -14.23 -13.35
CA ARG A 103 -9.63 -15.35 -12.47
C ARG A 103 -8.94 -14.83 -11.23
N LEU A 104 -9.24 -15.44 -10.08
CA LEU A 104 -8.58 -15.13 -8.83
C LEU A 104 -7.07 -15.39 -8.97
N ALA A 105 -6.27 -14.36 -8.69
CA ALA A 105 -4.82 -14.40 -8.76
C ALA A 105 -4.19 -14.39 -7.35
N GLU A 106 -4.74 -13.56 -6.45
CA GLU A 106 -4.20 -13.41 -5.10
C GLU A 106 -5.30 -13.01 -4.12
N VAL A 107 -5.16 -13.45 -2.89
CA VAL A 107 -5.89 -12.93 -1.73
C VAL A 107 -4.87 -12.64 -0.63
N SER A 108 -4.76 -11.37 -0.24
CA SER A 108 -4.02 -10.99 0.95
C SER A 108 -4.97 -10.59 2.08
N ARG A 109 -4.57 -10.86 3.32
CA ARG A 109 -5.27 -10.44 4.54
C ARG A 109 -4.32 -9.66 5.39
N ASN A 110 -4.48 -8.36 5.32
CA ASN A 110 -3.62 -7.35 5.89
C ASN A 110 -4.07 -6.99 7.31
N TYR A 111 -3.15 -6.75 8.23
CA TYR A 111 -3.40 -6.49 9.63
C TYR A 111 -3.07 -5.04 9.98
N PHE A 112 -4.10 -4.21 10.12
CA PHE A 112 -3.95 -2.78 10.40
C PHE A 112 -4.48 -2.39 11.77
N ALA A 113 -3.85 -1.35 12.35
CA ALA A 113 -4.37 -0.65 13.51
C ALA A 113 -4.19 0.86 13.33
N ILE A 114 -5.11 1.64 13.89
CA ILE A 114 -5.11 3.10 13.81
C ILE A 114 -4.82 3.72 15.18
N ASP A 115 -3.94 4.69 15.23
CA ASP A 115 -3.72 5.48 16.43
C ASP A 115 -4.88 6.46 16.64
N LYS A 116 -5.55 6.36 17.79
CA LYS A 116 -6.73 7.17 18.14
C LYS A 116 -6.44 8.66 18.27
N THR A 117 -5.18 9.03 18.49
CA THR A 117 -4.76 10.43 18.71
C THR A 117 -4.27 11.07 17.44
N THR A 118 -3.41 10.39 16.69
CA THR A 118 -2.76 10.94 15.49
C THR A 118 -3.52 10.63 14.20
N GLY A 119 -4.30 9.56 14.19
CA GLY A 119 -4.91 8.99 12.97
C GLY A 119 -3.92 8.24 12.09
N ASP A 120 -2.68 8.02 12.54
CA ASP A 120 -1.71 7.21 11.84
C ASP A 120 -2.21 5.76 11.73
N VAL A 121 -2.08 5.15 10.56
CA VAL A 121 -2.42 3.75 10.34
C VAL A 121 -1.15 2.93 10.24
N TYR A 122 -1.04 1.93 11.11
CA TYR A 122 0.13 1.06 11.18
C TYR A 122 -0.17 -0.31 10.58
N TYR A 123 0.83 -0.87 9.90
CA TYR A 123 0.77 -2.17 9.24
C TYR A 123 1.57 -3.20 10.03
N PHE A 124 0.88 -4.25 10.46
CA PHE A 124 1.43 -5.29 11.34
C PHE A 124 1.75 -6.60 10.63
N GLY A 125 1.46 -6.70 9.34
CA GLY A 125 1.74 -7.89 8.54
C GLY A 125 0.52 -8.39 7.77
N GLU A 126 0.72 -9.50 7.06
CA GLU A 126 -0.29 -10.09 6.19
C GLU A 126 -0.17 -11.61 6.09
N ASP A 127 -1.27 -12.24 5.69
CA ASP A 127 -1.31 -13.60 5.15
C ASP A 127 -1.64 -13.52 3.66
N VAL A 128 -0.86 -14.20 2.83
CA VAL A 128 -1.01 -14.18 1.37
C VAL A 128 -1.35 -15.57 0.85
N ASP A 129 -2.33 -15.66 -0.03
CA ASP A 129 -2.67 -16.83 -0.82
C ASP A 129 -2.51 -16.49 -2.31
N VAL A 130 -1.50 -17.02 -2.97
CA VAL A 130 -1.31 -16.90 -4.42
C VAL A 130 -1.96 -18.08 -5.12
N TYR A 131 -2.77 -17.82 -6.15
CA TYR A 131 -3.55 -18.83 -6.85
C TYR A 131 -2.96 -19.18 -8.22
N ASP A 132 -3.04 -20.45 -8.57
CA ASP A 132 -2.68 -20.96 -9.91
C ASP A 132 -3.83 -20.77 -10.90
N LYS A 133 -3.59 -21.19 -12.18
CA LYS A 133 -4.59 -21.14 -13.25
C LYS A 133 -5.86 -21.95 -12.98
N ASP A 134 -5.81 -22.91 -12.06
CA ASP A 134 -6.92 -23.79 -11.70
C ASP A 134 -7.64 -23.31 -10.42
N SER A 135 -7.34 -22.08 -9.96
CA SER A 135 -7.86 -21.44 -8.73
C SER A 135 -7.54 -22.21 -7.45
N LYS A 136 -6.40 -22.88 -7.42
CA LYS A 136 -5.87 -23.55 -6.23
C LYS A 136 -4.72 -22.69 -5.65
N VAL A 137 -4.62 -22.65 -4.32
CA VAL A 137 -3.51 -21.99 -3.65
C VAL A 137 -2.21 -22.67 -4.06
N GLN A 138 -1.32 -21.89 -4.66
CA GLN A 138 0.00 -22.33 -5.15
C GLN A 138 1.08 -22.14 -4.08
N ASN A 139 1.06 -20.99 -3.41
CA ASN A 139 2.02 -20.64 -2.36
C ASN A 139 1.46 -19.53 -1.45
N HIS A 140 2.25 -19.15 -0.43
CA HIS A 140 1.97 -18.10 0.55
C HIS A 140 3.11 -17.08 0.59
N GLU A 141 3.78 -16.85 -0.54
CA GLU A 141 4.89 -15.88 -0.63
C GLU A 141 4.40 -14.48 -0.30
N GLY A 142 5.24 -13.70 0.39
CA GLY A 142 4.93 -12.34 0.81
C GLY A 142 4.38 -12.25 2.25
N GLY A 143 3.79 -13.30 2.78
CA GLY A 143 3.22 -13.27 4.13
C GLY A 143 4.27 -13.02 5.22
N TRP A 144 3.96 -12.11 6.14
CA TRP A 144 4.85 -11.75 7.26
C TRP A 144 4.04 -11.22 8.46
N ARG A 145 4.66 -11.15 9.64
CA ARG A 145 4.06 -10.57 10.86
C ARG A 145 5.06 -9.85 11.71
N ALA A 146 4.70 -8.69 12.21
CA ALA A 146 5.48 -7.97 13.22
C ALA A 146 5.71 -8.85 14.45
N GLY A 147 6.94 -8.80 15.00
CA GLY A 147 7.37 -9.63 16.12
C GLY A 147 7.84 -11.03 15.75
N VAL A 148 7.80 -11.43 14.48
CA VAL A 148 8.24 -12.75 13.98
C VAL A 148 9.43 -12.55 13.04
N ASP A 149 10.46 -13.41 13.14
CA ASP A 149 11.65 -13.43 12.27
C ASP A 149 12.32 -12.05 12.08
N GLY A 150 12.28 -11.20 13.13
CA GLY A 150 12.87 -9.86 13.12
C GLY A 150 12.04 -8.79 12.41
N ALA A 151 10.85 -9.14 11.91
CA ALA A 151 9.93 -8.17 11.31
C ALA A 151 9.34 -7.21 12.36
N LYS A 152 9.10 -5.97 11.92
CA LYS A 152 8.51 -4.90 12.73
C LYS A 152 7.34 -4.31 11.96
N PHE A 153 6.36 -3.75 12.71
CA PHE A 153 5.30 -2.97 12.08
C PHE A 153 5.85 -1.68 11.46
N GLY A 154 5.22 -1.21 10.41
CA GLY A 154 5.52 0.05 9.74
C GLY A 154 4.34 1.02 9.77
N LEU A 155 4.53 2.20 9.20
CA LEU A 155 3.50 3.21 9.03
C LEU A 155 2.91 3.05 7.62
N LEU A 156 1.68 2.57 7.50
CA LEU A 156 1.01 2.49 6.20
C LEU A 156 0.62 3.88 5.70
N MET A 157 -0.06 4.67 6.57
CA MET A 157 -0.62 5.96 6.20
C MET A 157 -0.50 6.94 7.36
N PRO A 158 0.19 8.09 7.19
CA PRO A 158 0.19 9.16 8.18
C PRO A 158 -1.21 9.77 8.32
N GLY A 159 -1.64 10.05 9.55
CA GLY A 159 -2.89 10.78 9.80
C GLY A 159 -2.82 12.25 9.37
N GLN A 160 -1.63 12.83 9.32
CA GLN A 160 -1.37 14.20 8.86
C GLN A 160 -0.15 14.21 7.93
N PRO A 161 -0.28 13.69 6.68
CA PRO A 161 0.83 13.61 5.74
C PRO A 161 1.34 14.98 5.34
N LYS A 162 2.66 15.10 5.21
CA LYS A 162 3.34 16.30 4.72
C LYS A 162 4.21 15.94 3.53
N VAL A 163 4.24 16.80 2.52
CA VAL A 163 5.12 16.60 1.36
C VAL A 163 6.56 16.47 1.83
N GLY A 164 7.24 15.42 1.36
CA GLY A 164 8.59 15.05 1.75
C GLY A 164 8.67 14.09 2.93
N ASP A 165 7.56 13.72 3.59
CA ASP A 165 7.55 12.63 4.57
C ASP A 165 7.99 11.33 3.89
N ARG A 166 8.92 10.59 4.53
CA ARG A 166 9.51 9.36 4.03
C ARG A 166 9.53 8.32 5.15
N TYR A 167 8.89 7.18 4.92
CA TYR A 167 8.69 6.17 5.97
C TYR A 167 8.58 4.76 5.40
N TYR A 168 9.00 3.77 6.21
CA TYR A 168 8.75 2.37 5.92
C TYR A 168 7.30 1.99 6.24
N GLN A 169 6.66 1.37 5.27
CA GLN A 169 5.33 0.77 5.41
C GLN A 169 5.44 -0.66 5.94
N GLU A 170 6.48 -1.37 5.51
CA GLU A 170 6.76 -2.74 5.87
C GLU A 170 8.23 -2.90 6.25
N MET A 171 8.49 -3.64 7.31
CA MET A 171 9.84 -3.92 7.79
C MET A 171 10.01 -5.40 8.14
N ALA A 172 9.82 -6.26 7.15
CA ALA A 172 10.03 -7.71 7.22
C ALA A 172 11.28 -8.09 6.40
N PRO A 173 12.46 -8.22 7.03
CA PRO A 173 13.72 -8.45 6.32
C PRO A 173 13.64 -9.64 5.37
N LYS A 174 14.06 -9.46 4.11
CA LYS A 174 14.03 -10.44 3.01
C LYS A 174 12.64 -10.84 2.50
N VAL A 175 11.56 -10.32 3.08
CA VAL A 175 10.19 -10.63 2.68
C VAL A 175 9.52 -9.40 2.11
N ALA A 176 9.38 -8.32 2.92
CA ALA A 176 8.73 -7.08 2.52
C ALA A 176 9.44 -5.89 3.21
N MET A 177 9.95 -4.94 2.43
CA MET A 177 10.70 -3.78 2.92
C MET A 177 10.24 -2.52 2.18
N ASP A 178 8.93 -2.33 2.11
CA ASP A 178 8.33 -1.27 1.34
C ASP A 178 8.28 0.04 2.10
N HIS A 179 8.42 1.12 1.36
CA HIS A 179 8.51 2.46 1.91
C HIS A 179 7.88 3.47 0.97
N ALA A 180 7.29 4.53 1.54
CA ALA A 180 6.57 5.55 0.83
C ALA A 180 7.15 6.95 1.07
N GLU A 181 7.16 7.76 0.02
CA GLU A 181 7.42 9.20 0.07
C GLU A 181 6.14 9.96 -0.27
N VAL A 182 5.72 10.91 0.57
CA VAL A 182 4.62 11.82 0.26
C VAL A 182 5.06 12.82 -0.78
N VAL A 183 4.49 12.76 -1.98
CA VAL A 183 4.88 13.60 -3.13
C VAL A 183 3.99 14.83 -3.25
N SER A 184 2.68 14.68 -2.97
CA SER A 184 1.70 15.76 -3.07
C SER A 184 0.51 15.49 -2.16
N ILE A 185 -0.18 16.55 -1.73
CA ILE A 185 -1.43 16.47 -0.93
C ILE A 185 -2.54 17.35 -1.53
N THR A 186 -2.37 17.84 -2.75
CA THR A 186 -3.27 18.81 -3.40
C THR A 186 -3.70 18.36 -4.79
N GLU A 187 -3.49 17.10 -5.14
CA GLU A 187 -3.85 16.58 -6.45
C GLU A 187 -5.38 16.65 -6.69
N GLU A 188 -5.74 16.91 -7.94
CA GLU A 188 -7.10 16.63 -8.43
C GLU A 188 -7.01 15.43 -9.38
N PHE A 189 -7.79 14.39 -9.10
CA PHE A 189 -7.69 13.16 -9.86
C PHE A 189 -9.06 12.60 -10.22
N LYS A 190 -9.21 12.17 -11.48
CA LYS A 190 -10.44 11.59 -12.01
C LYS A 190 -10.28 10.10 -12.20
N VAL A 191 -11.23 9.33 -11.65
CA VAL A 191 -11.37 7.89 -11.79
C VAL A 191 -12.83 7.56 -12.18
N PRO A 192 -13.18 6.31 -12.54
CA PRO A 192 -14.57 5.92 -12.83
C PRO A 192 -15.56 6.27 -11.72
N ALA A 193 -15.17 6.17 -10.45
CA ALA A 193 -16.01 6.54 -9.31
C ALA A 193 -16.28 8.05 -9.17
N GLY A 194 -15.55 8.92 -9.88
CA GLY A 194 -15.74 10.37 -9.82
C GLY A 194 -14.44 11.19 -9.94
N THR A 195 -14.57 12.49 -9.64
CA THR A 195 -13.41 13.41 -9.56
C THR A 195 -13.19 13.80 -8.10
N PHE A 196 -11.97 13.66 -7.63
CA PHE A 196 -11.58 13.90 -6.24
C PHE A 196 -10.54 15.01 -6.19
N LYS A 197 -10.61 15.84 -5.14
CA LYS A 197 -9.68 16.96 -4.90
C LYS A 197 -8.90 16.75 -3.61
N ASN A 198 -7.78 17.47 -3.48
CA ASN A 198 -6.89 17.37 -2.33
C ASN A 198 -6.43 15.92 -2.10
N CYS A 199 -6.19 15.21 -3.21
CA CYS A 199 -5.70 13.86 -3.15
C CYS A 199 -4.25 13.84 -2.66
N LEU A 200 -3.94 12.85 -1.85
CA LEU A 200 -2.60 12.47 -1.46
C LEU A 200 -1.99 11.64 -2.60
N ARG A 201 -0.77 11.98 -3.02
CA ARG A 201 0.05 11.12 -3.85
C ARG A 201 1.27 10.67 -3.08
N THR A 202 1.45 9.37 -2.96
CA THR A 202 2.67 8.74 -2.48
C THR A 202 3.47 8.17 -3.64
N ARG A 203 4.79 8.13 -3.48
CA ARG A 203 5.68 7.31 -4.29
C ARG A 203 6.17 6.17 -3.44
N GLU A 204 5.83 4.96 -3.85
CA GLU A 204 6.17 3.74 -3.14
C GLU A 204 7.28 2.99 -3.85
N SER A 205 8.17 2.37 -3.09
CA SER A 205 9.30 1.59 -3.58
C SER A 205 9.71 0.58 -2.51
N SER A 206 10.50 -0.43 -2.88
CA SER A 206 10.99 -1.43 -1.94
C SER A 206 12.51 -1.32 -1.76
N ALA A 207 12.99 -1.58 -0.56
CA ALA A 207 14.43 -1.73 -0.33
C ALA A 207 15.00 -3.06 -0.85
N LEU A 208 14.13 -3.99 -1.28
CA LEU A 208 14.51 -5.30 -1.82
C LEU A 208 14.56 -5.32 -3.35
N GLU A 209 13.92 -4.33 -4.01
CA GLU A 209 13.78 -4.29 -5.46
C GLU A 209 14.03 -2.89 -6.02
N SER A 210 14.27 -2.84 -7.33
CA SER A 210 14.37 -1.57 -8.06
C SER A 210 13.03 -1.15 -8.64
N GLY A 211 12.80 0.15 -8.70
CA GLY A 211 11.59 0.74 -9.25
C GLY A 211 10.80 1.52 -8.20
N SER A 212 9.80 2.23 -8.66
CA SER A 212 8.84 2.94 -7.81
C SER A 212 7.52 3.11 -8.54
N GLU A 213 6.45 3.25 -7.78
CA GLU A 213 5.10 3.46 -8.27
C GLU A 213 4.41 4.58 -7.51
N ASP A 214 3.57 5.37 -8.20
CA ASP A 214 2.79 6.41 -7.56
C ASP A 214 1.38 5.89 -7.27
N LYS A 215 0.96 5.94 -5.99
CA LYS A 215 -0.42 5.70 -5.55
C LYS A 215 -1.13 7.00 -5.23
N LEU A 216 -2.43 7.04 -5.45
CA LEU A 216 -3.27 8.19 -5.13
C LEU A 216 -4.39 7.79 -4.18
N PHE A 217 -4.65 8.68 -3.22
CA PHE A 217 -5.67 8.49 -2.20
C PHE A 217 -6.54 9.76 -2.10
N ALA A 218 -7.86 9.59 -1.95
CA ALA A 218 -8.76 10.72 -1.73
C ALA A 218 -9.15 10.84 -0.24
N PRO A 219 -9.29 12.08 0.26
CA PRO A 219 -9.74 12.29 1.63
C PRO A 219 -11.15 11.76 1.85
N GLY A 220 -11.34 11.01 2.95
CA GLY A 220 -12.61 10.38 3.31
C GLY A 220 -13.04 9.19 2.45
N VAL A 221 -12.16 8.75 1.54
CA VAL A 221 -12.40 7.61 0.64
C VAL A 221 -11.28 6.55 0.75
N GLY A 222 -10.03 6.94 0.60
CA GLY A 222 -8.89 6.03 0.53
C GLY A 222 -8.34 5.89 -0.88
N LEU A 223 -7.89 4.70 -1.26
CA LEU A 223 -7.17 4.42 -2.49
C LEU A 223 -8.01 4.72 -3.74
N LEU A 224 -7.45 5.56 -4.63
CA LEU A 224 -8.02 5.91 -5.94
C LEU A 224 -7.32 5.21 -7.09
N LYS A 225 -6.00 5.06 -6.97
CA LYS A 225 -5.13 4.49 -8.02
C LYS A 225 -4.03 3.67 -7.40
N ASP A 226 -3.80 2.51 -8.00
CA ASP A 226 -2.69 1.62 -7.74
C ASP A 226 -2.29 0.94 -9.06
N GLY A 227 -1.09 1.22 -9.56
CA GLY A 227 -0.71 0.78 -10.89
C GLY A 227 -1.69 1.19 -11.97
N GLY A 228 -2.21 0.20 -12.67
CA GLY A 228 -3.30 0.35 -13.64
C GLY A 228 -4.69 0.39 -13.04
N PHE A 229 -4.84 -0.04 -11.78
CA PHE A 229 -6.14 -0.10 -11.12
C PHE A 229 -6.66 1.29 -10.75
N LEU A 230 -7.89 1.61 -11.15
CA LEU A 230 -8.58 2.87 -10.84
C LEU A 230 -9.86 2.59 -10.07
N LEU A 231 -10.14 3.40 -9.05
CA LEU A 231 -11.35 3.27 -8.24
C LEU A 231 -12.61 3.39 -9.09
N ALA A 232 -13.39 2.32 -9.14
CA ALA A 232 -14.67 2.24 -9.86
C ALA A 232 -15.87 2.37 -8.92
N LYS A 233 -15.76 1.87 -7.66
CA LYS A 233 -16.88 1.89 -6.73
C LYS A 233 -16.42 1.95 -5.27
N VAL A 234 -17.19 2.66 -4.45
CA VAL A 234 -17.08 2.67 -2.99
C VAL A 234 -18.37 2.09 -2.40
N GLU A 235 -18.23 1.11 -1.52
CA GLU A 235 -19.34 0.57 -0.75
C GLU A 235 -19.11 0.88 0.74
N LYS A 236 -20.10 1.55 1.34
CA LYS A 236 -20.05 1.92 2.77
C LYS A 236 -20.73 0.85 3.61
N PRO A 237 -20.33 0.69 4.90
CA PRO A 237 -21.05 -0.16 5.83
C PRO A 237 -22.55 0.16 5.80
N LYS A 238 -23.39 -0.87 5.90
CA LYS A 238 -24.81 -0.64 6.14
C LYS A 238 -24.99 -0.05 7.54
N PRO A 239 -25.88 0.93 7.69
CA PRO A 239 -26.19 1.52 9.00
C PRO A 239 -26.74 0.49 9.98
#